data_c7efe6918e8c1f7e274b6dc8e874d244
#
_entry.id   c7efe6918e8c1f7e274b6dc8e874d244
#
_cell.length_a   1.000
_cell.length_b   1.000
_cell.length_c   1.000
_cell.angle_alpha   90.00
_cell.angle_beta   90.00
_cell.angle_gamma   90.00
#
_symmetry.space_group_name_H-M   'P 1'
#
loop_
_entity.id
_entity.type
_entity.pdbx_description
1 polymer ?
#
loop_
_entity_poly.entity_id
_entity_poly.type
_entity_poly.pdbx_seq_one_letter_code
_entity_poly.pdbx_strand_id
1 'polypeptide(L)'
;SLVGSEMCIRDSNKYQDMTTLGRGGSDTSAVAIAAALNADRCQIFTDVDGVYTADPRKVKGARRLQEITYDEMLELATLGAQVLNNRSVEMAKKYNVELEVISSLNPIPGTIVKETTKMEKMLVRGVTKDKDVSKISIVGVEDVPGIAFKVFSQLAKNNINVDIILQSVGRDNTKDIVFTVSMANEEEAVECIKALPFIGDAKVFSDNTVAKVSVVGAGMETHPGTASKMFEALYGKGINIQTISTSEIKISVLIDEKDADKAVSAVHEAFFGND
;
A
#
# COMPACT_ATOMS: atom_id res chain seq x y z
N SER A 1 26.18 -14.59 11.70
CA SER A 1 24.80 -14.50 11.24
C SER A 1 23.88 -14.61 12.45
N LEU A 2 23.12 -13.53 12.70
CA LEU A 2 22.08 -13.54 13.72
C LEU A 2 20.82 -14.17 13.10
N VAL A 3 20.62 -15.46 13.33
CA VAL A 3 19.38 -16.14 13.02
C VAL A 3 18.46 -15.94 14.23
N GLY A 4 17.64 -14.88 14.19
CA GLY A 4 16.61 -14.64 15.17
C GLY A 4 15.26 -15.16 14.68
N SER A 5 14.67 -16.12 15.38
CA SER A 5 13.25 -16.39 15.23
C SER A 5 12.45 -15.25 15.89
N GLU A 6 11.19 -15.03 15.50
CA GLU A 6 10.30 -14.03 16.15
C GLU A 6 10.24 -14.17 17.68
N MET A 7 10.50 -15.35 18.21
CA MET A 7 10.59 -15.61 19.64
C MET A 7 11.76 -14.92 20.33
N CYS A 8 12.80 -14.51 19.60
CA CYS A 8 13.98 -13.84 20.17
C CYS A 8 13.79 -12.32 20.35
N ILE A 9 12.68 -11.74 19.88
CA ILE A 9 12.38 -10.31 19.99
C ILE A 9 11.36 -10.04 21.10
N ARG A 10 11.42 -10.84 22.15
CA ARG A 10 10.67 -10.59 23.37
C ARG A 10 11.54 -9.76 24.30
N ASP A 11 10.99 -8.68 24.73
CA ASP A 11 11.57 -7.86 25.80
C ASP A 11 10.55 -7.71 26.93
N SER A 12 10.93 -7.13 28.01
CA SER A 12 10.04 -6.78 29.10
C SER A 12 10.01 -5.27 29.30
N ASN A 13 8.83 -4.75 29.63
CA ASN A 13 8.70 -3.35 30.03
C ASN A 13 9.18 -3.16 31.48
N LYS A 14 9.15 -1.91 31.98
CA LYS A 14 9.53 -1.57 33.36
C LYS A 14 8.73 -2.29 34.46
N TYR A 15 7.62 -2.94 34.09
CA TYR A 15 6.75 -3.72 34.99
C TYR A 15 6.97 -5.23 34.85
N GLN A 16 7.99 -5.65 34.06
CA GLN A 16 8.32 -7.05 33.75
C GLN A 16 7.27 -7.77 32.89
N ASP A 17 6.34 -7.05 32.27
CA ASP A 17 5.41 -7.65 31.31
C ASP A 17 6.16 -7.96 30.01
N MET A 18 5.89 -9.12 29.44
CA MET A 18 6.45 -9.54 28.14
C MET A 18 5.91 -8.62 27.04
N THR A 19 6.81 -8.02 26.30
CA THR A 19 6.47 -7.15 25.17
C THR A 19 7.04 -7.68 23.86
N THR A 20 6.38 -7.37 22.75
CA THR A 20 6.84 -7.67 21.39
C THR A 20 6.72 -6.43 20.51
N LEU A 21 7.52 -6.35 19.46
CA LEU A 21 7.43 -5.25 18.47
C LEU A 21 6.24 -5.41 17.51
N GLY A 22 5.45 -6.47 17.68
CA GLY A 22 4.34 -6.79 16.80
C GLY A 22 4.79 -7.47 15.50
N ARG A 23 3.85 -7.63 14.58
CA ARG A 23 4.11 -8.28 13.29
C ARG A 23 5.18 -7.54 12.49
N GLY A 24 6.15 -8.26 11.92
CA GLY A 24 7.31 -7.68 11.20
C GLY A 24 8.34 -7.01 12.11
N GLY A 25 8.27 -7.24 13.42
CA GLY A 25 9.25 -6.72 14.38
C GLY A 25 10.66 -7.28 14.17
N SER A 26 10.79 -8.52 13.64
CA SER A 26 12.08 -9.12 13.30
C SER A 26 12.80 -8.36 12.20
N ASP A 27 12.10 -8.02 11.13
CA ASP A 27 12.66 -7.26 10.00
C ASP A 27 13.13 -5.88 10.49
N THR A 28 12.27 -5.19 11.26
CA THR A 28 12.60 -3.88 11.83
C THR A 28 13.83 -3.95 12.74
N SER A 29 13.94 -4.99 13.58
CA SER A 29 15.09 -5.18 14.47
C SER A 29 16.37 -5.48 13.70
N ALA A 30 16.28 -6.32 12.67
CA ALA A 30 17.42 -6.64 11.81
C ALA A 30 17.98 -5.38 11.14
N VAL A 31 17.10 -4.53 10.59
CA VAL A 31 17.51 -3.27 9.96
C VAL A 31 18.08 -2.29 11.00
N ALA A 32 17.50 -2.21 12.19
CA ALA A 32 18.02 -1.35 13.26
C ALA A 32 19.44 -1.77 13.69
N ILE A 33 19.70 -3.07 13.81
CA ILE A 33 21.02 -3.63 14.13
C ILE A 33 22.00 -3.35 12.98
N ALA A 34 21.58 -3.58 11.73
CA ALA A 34 22.41 -3.31 10.56
C ALA A 34 22.81 -1.82 10.49
N ALA A 35 21.86 -0.91 10.75
CA ALA A 35 22.12 0.52 10.81
C ALA A 35 23.10 0.88 11.94
N ALA A 36 22.93 0.32 13.13
CA ALA A 36 23.80 0.59 14.28
C ALA A 36 25.23 0.08 14.07
N LEU A 37 25.40 -1.01 13.31
CA LEU A 37 26.69 -1.59 12.98
C LEU A 37 27.33 -1.02 11.70
N ASN A 38 26.65 -0.09 11.00
CA ASN A 38 27.01 0.38 9.68
C ASN A 38 27.30 -0.79 8.71
N ALA A 39 26.42 -1.77 8.71
CA ALA A 39 26.57 -2.94 7.84
C ALA A 39 26.37 -2.56 6.37
N ASP A 40 27.14 -3.18 5.47
CA ASP A 40 27.02 -2.94 4.03
C ASP A 40 25.66 -3.40 3.50
N ARG A 41 25.06 -4.44 4.11
CA ARG A 41 23.78 -5.00 3.68
C ARG A 41 23.06 -5.72 4.83
N CYS A 42 21.73 -5.65 4.81
CA CYS A 42 20.85 -6.43 5.67
C CYS A 42 20.07 -7.45 4.83
N GLN A 43 20.26 -8.74 5.10
CA GLN A 43 19.56 -9.82 4.41
C GLN A 43 18.35 -10.27 5.20
N ILE A 44 17.18 -10.29 4.56
CA ILE A 44 15.93 -10.78 5.11
C ILE A 44 15.58 -12.10 4.42
N PHE A 45 15.71 -13.19 5.15
CA PHE A 45 15.36 -14.53 4.68
C PHE A 45 13.87 -14.79 4.92
N THR A 46 13.17 -15.15 3.84
CA THR A 46 11.73 -15.37 3.86
C THR A 46 11.34 -16.62 3.03
N ASP A 47 10.07 -16.94 2.97
CA ASP A 47 9.53 -18.05 2.17
C ASP A 47 9.39 -17.75 0.68
N VAL A 48 9.63 -16.48 0.28
CA VAL A 48 9.66 -16.05 -1.13
C VAL A 48 11.09 -15.70 -1.57
N ASP A 49 11.38 -15.82 -2.85
CA ASP A 49 12.72 -15.62 -3.40
C ASP A 49 12.97 -14.19 -3.90
N GLY A 50 12.14 -13.23 -3.49
CA GLY A 50 12.29 -11.81 -3.77
C GLY A 50 10.97 -11.09 -3.96
N VAL A 51 11.05 -9.87 -4.47
CA VAL A 51 9.90 -9.02 -4.82
C VAL A 51 9.55 -9.24 -6.29
N TYR A 52 8.28 -9.40 -6.58
CA TYR A 52 7.77 -9.68 -7.93
C TYR A 52 6.96 -8.53 -8.50
N THR A 53 6.84 -8.48 -9.83
CA THR A 53 6.01 -7.52 -10.56
C THR A 53 4.50 -7.69 -10.28
N ALA A 54 4.08 -8.83 -9.77
CA ALA A 54 2.76 -9.13 -9.18
C ALA A 54 2.88 -10.41 -8.35
N ASP A 55 1.83 -10.81 -7.63
CA ASP A 55 1.79 -12.09 -6.91
C ASP A 55 1.94 -13.27 -7.89
N PRO A 56 3.06 -14.03 -7.88
CA PRO A 56 3.30 -15.12 -8.83
C PRO A 56 2.32 -16.29 -8.68
N ARG A 57 1.64 -16.40 -7.53
CA ARG A 57 0.58 -17.40 -7.30
C ARG A 57 -0.69 -17.07 -8.07
N LYS A 58 -0.89 -15.80 -8.45
CA LYS A 58 -2.08 -15.28 -9.14
C LYS A 58 -1.81 -14.91 -10.59
N VAL A 59 -0.62 -14.43 -10.89
CA VAL A 59 -0.23 -13.93 -12.22
C VAL A 59 0.94 -14.74 -12.75
N LYS A 60 0.68 -15.63 -13.71
CA LYS A 60 1.69 -16.54 -14.28
C LYS A 60 2.87 -15.83 -14.95
N GLY A 61 2.66 -14.60 -15.44
CA GLY A 61 3.70 -13.76 -16.06
C GLY A 61 4.47 -12.91 -15.07
N ALA A 62 4.23 -13.03 -13.75
CA ALA A 62 4.97 -12.26 -12.75
C ALA A 62 6.46 -12.60 -12.77
N ARG A 63 7.30 -11.56 -12.79
CA ARG A 63 8.76 -11.67 -12.86
C ARG A 63 9.36 -11.13 -11.58
N ARG A 64 10.42 -11.78 -11.08
CA ARG A 64 11.17 -11.28 -9.93
C ARG A 64 11.97 -10.05 -10.34
N LEU A 65 11.90 -9.01 -9.51
CA LEU A 65 12.72 -7.81 -9.64
C LEU A 65 14.13 -8.10 -9.11
N GLN A 66 15.15 -7.66 -9.83
CA GLN A 66 16.53 -7.72 -9.35
C GLN A 66 16.81 -6.63 -8.33
N GLU A 67 16.30 -5.42 -8.61
CA GLU A 67 16.47 -4.24 -7.78
C GLU A 67 15.15 -3.44 -7.76
N ILE A 68 14.90 -2.77 -6.61
CA ILE A 68 13.78 -1.86 -6.42
C ILE A 68 14.20 -0.72 -5.50
N THR A 69 13.65 0.48 -5.68
CA THR A 69 13.91 1.59 -4.77
C THR A 69 13.14 1.44 -3.46
N TYR A 70 13.60 2.13 -2.40
CA TYR A 70 12.87 2.13 -1.12
C TYR A 70 11.44 2.65 -1.28
N ASP A 71 11.25 3.71 -2.06
CA ASP A 71 9.93 4.31 -2.26
C ASP A 71 8.97 3.38 -3.00
N GLU A 72 9.43 2.76 -4.09
CA GLU A 72 8.65 1.74 -4.80
C GLU A 72 8.32 0.53 -3.90
N MET A 73 9.30 0.08 -3.08
CA MET A 73 9.08 -1.03 -2.14
C MET A 73 8.08 -0.67 -1.04
N LEU A 74 8.15 0.55 -0.48
CA LEU A 74 7.18 1.05 0.50
C LEU A 74 5.77 1.06 -0.07
N GLU A 75 5.60 1.56 -1.30
CA GLU A 75 4.30 1.58 -1.94
C GLU A 75 3.79 0.15 -2.20
N LEU A 76 4.60 -0.76 -2.74
CA LEU A 76 4.19 -2.15 -2.95
C LEU A 76 3.81 -2.84 -1.63
N ALA A 77 4.59 -2.65 -0.56
CA ALA A 77 4.33 -3.24 0.74
C ALA A 77 3.03 -2.70 1.36
N THR A 78 2.79 -1.38 1.27
CA THR A 78 1.56 -0.72 1.73
C THR A 78 0.33 -1.19 0.95
N LEU A 79 0.50 -1.49 -0.33
CA LEU A 79 -0.58 -1.84 -1.25
C LEU A 79 -0.83 -3.37 -1.36
N GLY A 80 -0.31 -4.17 -0.43
CA GLY A 80 -0.63 -5.59 -0.30
C GLY A 80 0.45 -6.57 -0.74
N ALA A 81 1.61 -6.14 -1.20
CA ALA A 81 2.77 -7.01 -1.41
C ALA A 81 3.45 -7.32 -0.07
N GLN A 82 2.96 -8.33 0.64
CA GLN A 82 3.39 -8.71 2.00
C GLN A 82 4.77 -9.40 2.05
N VAL A 83 5.78 -8.82 1.39
CA VAL A 83 7.13 -9.39 1.34
C VAL A 83 8.04 -8.81 2.43
N LEU A 84 7.93 -7.51 2.68
CA LEU A 84 8.64 -6.80 3.75
C LEU A 84 7.67 -5.96 4.58
N ASN A 85 8.02 -5.74 5.84
CA ASN A 85 7.27 -4.81 6.69
C ASN A 85 7.61 -3.35 6.35
N ASN A 86 6.61 -2.47 6.21
CA ASN A 86 6.82 -1.05 5.87
C ASN A 86 7.81 -0.35 6.81
N ARG A 87 7.70 -0.59 8.13
CA ARG A 87 8.57 0.03 9.14
C ARG A 87 10.04 -0.35 8.95
N SER A 88 10.32 -1.58 8.47
CA SER A 88 11.68 -2.01 8.18
C SER A 88 12.25 -1.30 6.96
N VAL A 89 11.44 -1.11 5.91
CA VAL A 89 11.85 -0.38 4.69
C VAL A 89 12.03 1.11 4.97
N GLU A 90 11.13 1.75 5.74
CA GLU A 90 11.28 3.14 6.20
C GLU A 90 12.59 3.35 6.97
N MET A 91 12.89 2.43 7.88
CA MET A 91 14.12 2.47 8.66
C MET A 91 15.36 2.28 7.76
N ALA A 92 15.30 1.34 6.83
CA ALA A 92 16.37 1.11 5.87
C ALA A 92 16.63 2.35 5.00
N LYS A 93 15.57 2.99 4.49
CA LYS A 93 15.66 4.26 3.78
C LYS A 93 16.31 5.35 4.63
N LYS A 94 15.81 5.53 5.87
CA LYS A 94 16.31 6.58 6.78
C LYS A 94 17.80 6.47 7.08
N TYR A 95 18.32 5.24 7.21
CA TYR A 95 19.72 4.97 7.55
C TYR A 95 20.55 4.50 6.36
N ASN A 96 19.98 4.51 5.16
CA ASN A 96 20.61 4.07 3.91
C ASN A 96 21.21 2.65 4.02
N VAL A 97 20.47 1.72 4.62
CA VAL A 97 20.86 0.30 4.74
C VAL A 97 20.32 -0.44 3.53
N GLU A 98 21.19 -0.97 2.68
CA GLU A 98 20.79 -1.83 1.57
C GLU A 98 20.12 -3.11 2.11
N LEU A 99 18.90 -3.42 1.64
CA LEU A 99 18.22 -4.66 2.00
C LEU A 99 18.32 -5.66 0.85
N GLU A 100 18.40 -6.93 1.20
CA GLU A 100 18.26 -8.01 0.23
C GLU A 100 17.22 -9.01 0.72
N VAL A 101 16.16 -9.19 -0.07
CA VAL A 101 15.11 -10.18 0.21
C VAL A 101 15.47 -11.48 -0.48
N ILE A 102 15.70 -12.54 0.30
CA ILE A 102 16.21 -13.82 -0.17
C ILE A 102 15.30 -14.95 0.33
N SER A 103 15.18 -16.01 -0.48
CA SER A 103 14.53 -17.23 -0.03
C SER A 103 15.37 -17.97 1.01
N SER A 104 14.73 -18.41 2.09
CA SER A 104 15.33 -19.34 3.05
C SER A 104 15.44 -20.77 2.50
N LEU A 105 14.74 -21.08 1.40
CA LEU A 105 14.66 -22.43 0.83
C LEU A 105 15.54 -22.59 -0.41
N ASN A 106 15.73 -21.51 -1.19
CA ASN A 106 16.47 -21.55 -2.46
C ASN A 106 17.66 -20.59 -2.41
N PRO A 107 18.91 -21.05 -2.57
CA PRO A 107 20.10 -20.21 -2.51
C PRO A 107 20.35 -19.47 -3.82
N ILE A 108 19.39 -18.66 -4.26
CA ILE A 108 19.51 -17.81 -5.45
C ILE A 108 19.55 -16.34 -5.02
N PRO A 109 20.22 -15.45 -5.78
CA PRO A 109 20.20 -14.02 -5.48
C PRO A 109 18.78 -13.50 -5.35
N GLY A 110 18.52 -12.69 -4.33
CA GLY A 110 17.20 -12.13 -4.05
C GLY A 110 16.92 -10.83 -4.80
N THR A 111 16.03 -10.02 -4.24
CA THR A 111 15.76 -8.64 -4.68
C THR A 111 16.50 -7.66 -3.78
N ILE A 112 17.27 -6.73 -4.38
CA ILE A 112 17.97 -5.66 -3.68
C ILE A 112 17.06 -4.45 -3.56
N VAL A 113 16.88 -3.95 -2.33
CA VAL A 113 16.15 -2.70 -2.05
C VAL A 113 17.16 -1.64 -1.63
N LYS A 114 17.23 -0.53 -2.37
CA LYS A 114 18.21 0.55 -2.19
C LYS A 114 17.70 1.89 -2.70
N GLU A 115 18.43 2.97 -2.49
CA GLU A 115 18.02 4.34 -2.88
C GLU A 115 17.84 4.50 -4.39
N THR A 116 18.78 4.00 -5.18
CA THR A 116 18.77 4.12 -6.65
C THR A 116 18.97 2.76 -7.31
N THR A 117 18.28 2.52 -8.41
CA THR A 117 18.43 1.30 -9.20
C THR A 117 19.07 1.58 -10.55
N LYS A 118 19.83 0.61 -11.08
CA LYS A 118 20.42 0.71 -12.41
C LYS A 118 19.38 0.51 -13.53
N MET A 119 18.19 0.04 -13.18
CA MET A 119 17.10 -0.23 -14.12
C MET A 119 16.19 0.99 -14.30
N GLU A 120 16.73 2.13 -14.72
CA GLU A 120 15.96 3.36 -15.00
C GLU A 120 14.90 3.22 -16.09
N LYS A 121 14.88 2.09 -16.83
CA LYS A 121 14.03 1.90 -18.00
C LYS A 121 12.66 1.25 -17.73
N MET A 122 12.42 0.72 -16.54
CA MET A 122 11.10 0.13 -16.24
C MET A 122 10.15 1.21 -15.72
N LEU A 123 9.19 1.59 -16.55
CA LEU A 123 8.14 2.54 -16.22
C LEU A 123 7.32 2.12 -14.98
N VAL A 124 7.01 0.82 -14.90
CA VAL A 124 6.22 0.19 -13.84
C VAL A 124 7.04 -0.92 -13.21
N ARG A 125 7.07 -0.98 -11.89
CA ARG A 125 7.72 -2.04 -11.11
C ARG A 125 6.78 -3.16 -10.71
N GLY A 126 5.54 -2.82 -10.43
CA GLY A 126 4.60 -3.84 -10.03
C GLY A 126 3.15 -3.44 -10.09
N VAL A 127 2.31 -4.46 -10.06
CA VAL A 127 0.85 -4.36 -9.94
C VAL A 127 0.43 -5.15 -8.72
N THR A 128 -0.31 -4.51 -7.84
CA THR A 128 -0.76 -5.11 -6.58
C THR A 128 -2.23 -4.83 -6.32
N LYS A 129 -2.80 -5.57 -5.39
CA LYS A 129 -4.16 -5.35 -4.90
C LYS A 129 -4.19 -5.37 -3.38
N ASP A 130 -5.08 -4.60 -2.84
CA ASP A 130 -5.43 -4.60 -1.44
C ASP A 130 -6.93 -4.82 -1.30
N LYS A 131 -7.31 -5.81 -0.50
CA LYS A 131 -8.71 -6.16 -0.19
C LYS A 131 -9.12 -5.71 1.21
N ASP A 132 -8.16 -5.29 2.04
CA ASP A 132 -8.45 -4.73 3.36
C ASP A 132 -8.79 -3.25 3.24
N VAL A 133 -9.85 -2.96 2.50
CA VAL A 133 -10.29 -1.59 2.24
C VAL A 133 -11.82 -1.48 2.28
N SER A 134 -12.31 -0.49 3.00
CA SER A 134 -13.70 -0.05 2.98
C SER A 134 -13.78 1.41 2.51
N LYS A 135 -14.67 1.67 1.56
CA LYS A 135 -14.96 3.01 1.04
C LYS A 135 -16.06 3.65 1.86
N ILE A 136 -15.81 4.83 2.43
CA ILE A 136 -16.80 5.62 3.14
C ILE A 136 -17.11 6.87 2.32
N SER A 137 -18.39 7.17 2.18
CA SER A 137 -18.90 8.32 1.43
C SER A 137 -19.81 9.17 2.31
N ILE A 138 -19.49 10.45 2.46
CA ILE A 138 -20.33 11.47 3.09
C ILE A 138 -20.90 12.30 1.95
N VAL A 139 -22.20 12.17 1.71
CA VAL A 139 -22.88 12.81 0.58
C VAL A 139 -23.71 13.97 1.05
N GLY A 140 -23.52 15.14 0.43
CA GLY A 140 -24.31 16.33 0.68
C GLY A 140 -23.90 17.09 1.95
N VAL A 141 -22.64 17.03 2.37
CA VAL A 141 -22.14 17.85 3.49
C VAL A 141 -21.99 19.30 3.04
N GLU A 142 -22.26 20.24 3.95
CA GLU A 142 -22.19 21.68 3.68
C GLU A 142 -20.80 22.10 3.15
N ASP A 143 -20.76 22.89 2.07
CA ASP A 143 -19.50 23.36 1.47
C ASP A 143 -18.98 24.62 2.16
N VAL A 144 -18.46 24.45 3.36
CA VAL A 144 -17.86 25.53 4.14
C VAL A 144 -16.41 25.20 4.54
N PRO A 145 -15.56 26.22 4.73
CA PRO A 145 -14.19 26.01 5.18
C PRO A 145 -14.13 25.23 6.49
N GLY A 146 -13.20 24.27 6.58
CA GLY A 146 -12.93 23.49 7.79
C GLY A 146 -13.72 22.18 7.93
N ILE A 147 -14.66 21.87 7.06
CA ILE A 147 -15.42 20.60 7.12
C ILE A 147 -14.48 19.39 7.05
N ALA A 148 -13.59 19.33 6.05
CA ALA A 148 -12.62 18.25 5.93
C ALA A 148 -11.73 18.13 7.19
N PHE A 149 -11.23 19.26 7.70
CA PHE A 149 -10.46 19.27 8.95
C PHE A 149 -11.22 18.63 10.11
N LYS A 150 -12.48 19.00 10.31
CA LYS A 150 -13.31 18.47 11.40
C LYS A 150 -13.56 16.97 11.24
N VAL A 151 -13.85 16.47 10.03
CA VAL A 151 -14.06 15.05 9.74
C VAL A 151 -12.78 14.27 10.03
N PHE A 152 -11.67 14.63 9.40
CA PHE A 152 -10.43 13.85 9.52
C PHE A 152 -9.75 13.99 10.89
N SER A 153 -9.92 15.13 11.58
CA SER A 153 -9.47 15.27 12.98
C SER A 153 -10.21 14.33 13.93
N GLN A 154 -11.50 14.06 13.68
CA GLN A 154 -12.25 13.12 14.50
C GLN A 154 -11.79 11.68 14.27
N LEU A 155 -11.56 11.30 13.02
CA LEU A 155 -11.01 9.98 12.70
C LEU A 155 -9.62 9.78 13.32
N ALA A 156 -8.75 10.80 13.23
CA ALA A 156 -7.41 10.76 13.83
C ALA A 156 -7.43 10.62 15.35
N LYS A 157 -8.37 11.27 16.07
CA LYS A 157 -8.55 11.12 17.52
C LYS A 157 -8.92 9.70 17.92
N ASN A 158 -9.57 8.93 17.05
CA ASN A 158 -9.92 7.54 17.25
C ASN A 158 -8.86 6.59 16.63
N ASN A 159 -7.67 7.09 16.27
CA ASN A 159 -6.59 6.33 15.65
C ASN A 159 -7.00 5.62 14.34
N ILE A 160 -7.99 6.14 13.63
CA ILE A 160 -8.44 5.62 12.34
C ILE A 160 -7.58 6.23 11.24
N ASN A 161 -6.80 5.39 10.57
CA ASN A 161 -6.00 5.80 9.43
C ASN A 161 -6.83 5.85 8.15
N VAL A 162 -6.57 6.87 7.33
CA VAL A 162 -7.28 7.11 6.06
C VAL A 162 -6.26 7.09 4.93
N ASP A 163 -6.55 6.41 3.82
CA ASP A 163 -5.63 6.31 2.68
C ASP A 163 -6.07 7.23 1.52
N ILE A 164 -7.06 6.84 0.73
CA ILE A 164 -7.55 7.66 -0.38
C ILE A 164 -8.53 8.70 0.17
N ILE A 165 -8.38 9.96 -0.24
CA ILE A 165 -9.33 11.04 0.08
C ILE A 165 -9.71 11.75 -1.23
N LEU A 166 -11.00 11.78 -1.53
CA LEU A 166 -11.56 12.52 -2.66
C LEU A 166 -12.67 13.45 -2.18
N GLN A 167 -12.70 14.63 -2.73
CA GLN A 167 -13.76 15.61 -2.50
C GLN A 167 -14.32 16.06 -3.83
N SER A 168 -15.65 15.99 -3.99
CA SER A 168 -16.31 16.47 -5.19
C SER A 168 -16.34 18.00 -5.29
N VAL A 169 -16.56 18.49 -6.48
CA VAL A 169 -16.96 19.89 -6.67
C VAL A 169 -18.39 20.05 -6.13
N GLY A 170 -18.58 21.01 -5.23
CA GLY A 170 -19.86 21.26 -4.59
C GLY A 170 -20.98 21.66 -5.58
N ARG A 171 -22.19 21.23 -5.28
CA ARG A 171 -23.43 21.68 -5.94
C ARG A 171 -24.39 22.14 -4.85
N ASP A 172 -25.13 23.19 -5.09
CA ASP A 172 -26.14 23.69 -4.15
C ASP A 172 -25.60 23.94 -2.72
N ASN A 173 -24.38 24.48 -2.63
CA ASN A 173 -23.62 24.70 -1.40
C ASN A 173 -23.33 23.41 -0.60
N THR A 174 -23.39 22.26 -1.23
CA THR A 174 -22.99 20.97 -0.63
C THR A 174 -21.91 20.29 -1.44
N LYS A 175 -21.16 19.38 -0.81
CA LYS A 175 -20.14 18.54 -1.45
C LYS A 175 -20.15 17.14 -0.90
N ASP A 176 -19.51 16.24 -1.62
CA ASP A 176 -19.30 14.88 -1.18
C ASP A 176 -17.84 14.66 -0.78
N ILE A 177 -17.61 13.93 0.27
CA ILE A 177 -16.29 13.51 0.73
C ILE A 177 -16.28 11.99 0.69
N VAL A 178 -15.35 11.41 -0.08
CA VAL A 178 -15.15 9.97 -0.17
C VAL A 178 -13.75 9.66 0.31
N PHE A 179 -13.61 8.66 1.15
CA PHE A 179 -12.31 8.21 1.62
C PHE A 179 -12.32 6.71 1.92
N THR A 180 -11.13 6.14 2.12
CA THR A 180 -10.97 4.72 2.44
C THR A 180 -10.32 4.53 3.79
N VAL A 181 -10.76 3.48 4.48
CA VAL A 181 -10.19 2.97 5.74
C VAL A 181 -9.96 1.46 5.61
N SER A 182 -9.24 0.84 6.56
CA SER A 182 -9.22 -0.62 6.64
C SER A 182 -10.60 -1.17 6.99
N MET A 183 -10.91 -2.40 6.57
CA MET A 183 -12.19 -3.04 6.89
C MET A 183 -12.44 -3.12 8.40
N ALA A 184 -11.38 -3.33 9.18
CA ALA A 184 -11.48 -3.38 10.65
C ALA A 184 -11.96 -2.06 11.29
N ASN A 185 -11.74 -0.93 10.62
CA ASN A 185 -12.09 0.41 11.11
C ASN A 185 -13.40 0.96 10.51
N GLU A 186 -14.07 0.21 9.64
CA GLU A 186 -15.26 0.68 8.92
C GLU A 186 -16.37 1.14 9.86
N GLU A 187 -16.78 0.27 10.78
CA GLU A 187 -17.92 0.51 11.68
C GLU A 187 -17.64 1.71 12.60
N GLU A 188 -16.46 1.73 13.23
CA GLU A 188 -16.05 2.83 14.09
C GLU A 188 -15.93 4.16 13.33
N ALA A 189 -15.41 4.15 12.11
CA ALA A 189 -15.33 5.35 11.27
C ALA A 189 -16.70 5.92 10.93
N VAL A 190 -17.66 5.05 10.56
CA VAL A 190 -19.04 5.45 10.25
C VAL A 190 -19.73 6.03 11.49
N GLU A 191 -19.59 5.40 12.66
CA GLU A 191 -20.15 5.89 13.92
C GLU A 191 -19.55 7.25 14.32
N CYS A 192 -18.23 7.38 14.26
CA CYS A 192 -17.53 8.64 14.53
C CYS A 192 -18.03 9.81 13.67
N ILE A 193 -18.29 9.55 12.38
CA ILE A 193 -18.76 10.57 11.46
C ILE A 193 -20.22 10.93 11.73
N LYS A 194 -21.09 9.94 11.91
CA LYS A 194 -22.52 10.17 12.20
C LYS A 194 -22.74 10.95 13.50
N ALA A 195 -21.82 10.81 14.46
CA ALA A 195 -21.85 11.55 15.73
C ALA A 195 -21.46 13.04 15.60
N LEU A 196 -20.95 13.49 14.44
CA LEU A 196 -20.51 14.88 14.25
C LEU A 196 -21.73 15.82 14.07
N PRO A 197 -21.87 16.88 14.89
CA PRO A 197 -23.06 17.74 14.88
C PRO A 197 -23.29 18.45 13.53
N PHE A 198 -22.24 18.67 12.75
CA PHE A 198 -22.27 19.38 11.48
C PHE A 198 -22.56 18.49 10.27
N ILE A 199 -22.68 17.17 10.48
CA ILE A 199 -23.09 16.28 9.39
C ILE A 199 -24.55 16.54 8.99
N GLY A 200 -25.41 16.92 9.95
CA GLY A 200 -26.77 17.32 9.64
C GLY A 200 -27.55 16.30 8.82
N ASP A 201 -28.05 16.75 7.66
CA ASP A 201 -28.81 15.92 6.71
C ASP A 201 -27.91 15.12 5.74
N ALA A 202 -26.60 15.25 5.79
CA ALA A 202 -25.68 14.50 4.94
C ALA A 202 -25.80 13.00 5.18
N LYS A 203 -25.73 12.23 4.10
CA LYS A 203 -25.87 10.79 4.16
C LYS A 203 -24.48 10.14 4.23
N VAL A 204 -24.29 9.23 5.18
CA VAL A 204 -23.06 8.45 5.36
C VAL A 204 -23.29 7.02 4.89
N PHE A 205 -22.51 6.60 3.90
CA PHE A 205 -22.53 5.24 3.35
C PHE A 205 -21.17 4.60 3.54
N SER A 206 -21.15 3.28 3.70
CA SER A 206 -19.93 2.47 3.60
C SER A 206 -20.12 1.35 2.58
N ASP A 207 -19.00 0.93 1.98
CA ASP A 207 -18.97 -0.16 1.00
C ASP A 207 -17.64 -0.91 1.18
N ASN A 208 -17.73 -2.13 1.69
CA ASN A 208 -16.59 -3.04 1.91
C ASN A 208 -16.51 -4.15 0.84
N THR A 209 -17.29 -4.04 -0.22
CA THR A 209 -17.25 -4.95 -1.37
C THR A 209 -16.29 -4.45 -2.47
N VAL A 210 -15.38 -3.59 -2.12
CA VAL A 210 -14.39 -2.98 -3.01
C VAL A 210 -12.99 -3.55 -2.77
N ALA A 211 -12.15 -3.48 -3.80
CA ALA A 211 -10.72 -3.71 -3.69
C ALA A 211 -9.95 -2.57 -4.36
N LYS A 212 -8.79 -2.26 -3.82
CA LYS A 212 -7.86 -1.30 -4.40
C LYS A 212 -6.85 -2.06 -5.27
N VAL A 213 -6.77 -1.70 -6.55
CA VAL A 213 -5.74 -2.20 -7.49
C VAL A 213 -4.81 -1.05 -7.83
N SER A 214 -3.51 -1.30 -7.74
CA SER A 214 -2.51 -0.25 -7.88
C SER A 214 -1.37 -0.68 -8.80
N VAL A 215 -0.90 0.28 -9.58
CA VAL A 215 0.33 0.21 -10.38
C VAL A 215 1.36 1.09 -9.70
N VAL A 216 2.57 0.57 -9.48
CA VAL A 216 3.67 1.27 -8.81
C VAL A 216 4.88 1.34 -9.71
N GLY A 217 5.54 2.49 -9.77
CA GLY A 217 6.80 2.69 -10.49
C GLY A 217 7.17 4.16 -10.62
N ALA A 218 8.41 4.51 -10.32
CA ALA A 218 8.91 5.87 -10.36
C ALA A 218 8.94 6.51 -11.77
N GLY A 219 8.93 5.68 -12.83
CA GLY A 219 8.91 6.18 -14.21
C GLY A 219 7.57 6.78 -14.67
N MET A 220 6.52 6.69 -13.88
CA MET A 220 5.18 7.15 -14.29
C MET A 220 5.04 8.66 -14.35
N GLU A 221 5.79 9.41 -13.54
CA GLU A 221 5.79 10.87 -13.49
C GLU A 221 6.10 11.50 -14.86
N THR A 222 7.05 10.93 -15.58
CA THR A 222 7.57 11.48 -16.84
C THR A 222 6.94 10.88 -18.10
N HIS A 223 6.06 9.88 -17.96
CA HIS A 223 5.49 9.16 -19.10
C HIS A 223 3.98 9.33 -19.18
N PRO A 224 3.50 10.23 -20.07
CA PRO A 224 2.06 10.37 -20.29
C PRO A 224 1.46 9.07 -20.83
N GLY A 225 0.23 8.77 -20.43
CA GLY A 225 -0.51 7.61 -20.93
C GLY A 225 -0.48 6.36 -20.03
N THR A 226 0.33 6.34 -18.94
CA THR A 226 0.35 5.20 -18.01
C THR A 226 -1.03 4.93 -17.40
N ALA A 227 -1.73 5.96 -16.96
CA ALA A 227 -3.08 5.83 -16.44
C ALA A 227 -4.06 5.30 -17.52
N SER A 228 -3.96 5.84 -18.74
CA SER A 228 -4.79 5.40 -19.87
C SER A 228 -4.59 3.92 -20.17
N LYS A 229 -3.35 3.44 -20.17
CA LYS A 229 -3.01 2.04 -20.37
C LYS A 229 -3.61 1.12 -19.31
N MET A 230 -3.57 1.54 -18.04
CA MET A 230 -4.22 0.83 -16.94
C MET A 230 -5.74 0.76 -17.13
N PHE A 231 -6.36 1.90 -17.49
CA PHE A 231 -7.82 1.98 -17.66
C PHE A 231 -8.29 1.20 -18.88
N GLU A 232 -7.53 1.20 -19.97
CA GLU A 232 -7.79 0.39 -21.16
C GLU A 232 -7.78 -1.11 -20.84
N ALA A 233 -6.79 -1.57 -20.03
CA ALA A 233 -6.72 -2.96 -19.60
C ALA A 233 -7.94 -3.38 -18.78
N LEU A 234 -8.42 -2.51 -17.87
CA LEU A 234 -9.62 -2.75 -17.08
C LEU A 234 -10.89 -2.73 -17.94
N TYR A 235 -11.00 -1.73 -18.83
CA TYR A 235 -12.11 -1.63 -19.78
C TYR A 235 -12.22 -2.87 -20.67
N GLY A 236 -11.11 -3.36 -21.22
CA GLY A 236 -11.07 -4.56 -22.07
C GLY A 236 -11.53 -5.84 -21.35
N LYS A 237 -11.56 -5.83 -20.01
CA LYS A 237 -12.10 -6.92 -19.19
C LYS A 237 -13.51 -6.63 -18.63
N GLY A 238 -14.10 -5.49 -18.98
CA GLY A 238 -15.42 -5.09 -18.49
C GLY A 238 -15.43 -4.77 -16.99
N ILE A 239 -14.32 -4.27 -16.43
CA ILE A 239 -14.18 -3.92 -15.02
C ILE A 239 -14.44 -2.42 -14.86
N ASN A 240 -15.45 -2.08 -14.06
CA ASN A 240 -15.78 -0.69 -13.77
C ASN A 240 -14.87 -0.11 -12.69
N ILE A 241 -14.44 1.15 -12.89
CA ILE A 241 -13.64 1.91 -11.93
C ILE A 241 -14.57 2.80 -11.12
N GLN A 242 -14.58 2.65 -9.80
CA GLN A 242 -15.39 3.45 -8.89
C GLN A 242 -14.66 4.73 -8.44
N THR A 243 -13.34 4.64 -8.29
CA THR A 243 -12.51 5.71 -7.72
C THR A 243 -11.12 5.65 -8.33
N ILE A 244 -10.50 6.79 -8.56
CA ILE A 244 -9.13 6.91 -9.06
C ILE A 244 -8.35 7.80 -8.11
N SER A 245 -7.14 7.37 -7.74
CA SER A 245 -6.17 8.17 -7.00
C SER A 245 -4.80 8.01 -7.62
N THR A 246 -4.06 9.11 -7.77
CA THR A 246 -2.73 9.11 -8.38
C THR A 246 -1.73 9.86 -7.51
N SER A 247 -0.47 9.41 -7.53
CA SER A 247 0.69 10.14 -7.04
C SER A 247 1.81 10.05 -8.08
N GLU A 248 2.99 10.58 -7.77
CA GLU A 248 4.17 10.53 -8.65
C GLU A 248 4.58 9.10 -9.01
N ILE A 249 4.44 8.17 -8.09
CA ILE A 249 4.93 6.79 -8.24
C ILE A 249 3.84 5.72 -8.17
N LYS A 250 2.56 6.10 -8.09
CA LYS A 250 1.45 5.14 -8.09
C LYS A 250 0.18 5.66 -8.77
N ILE A 251 -0.56 4.73 -9.34
CA ILE A 251 -1.94 4.92 -9.80
C ILE A 251 -2.77 3.83 -9.14
N SER A 252 -3.78 4.23 -8.38
CA SER A 252 -4.68 3.31 -7.67
C SER A 252 -6.11 3.51 -8.14
N VAL A 253 -6.83 2.41 -8.27
CA VAL A 253 -8.26 2.41 -8.56
C VAL A 253 -9.00 1.55 -7.54
N LEU A 254 -10.21 1.97 -7.17
CA LEU A 254 -11.17 1.11 -6.48
C LEU A 254 -12.10 0.47 -7.52
N ILE A 255 -12.28 -0.82 -7.38
CA ILE A 255 -13.14 -1.66 -8.21
C ILE A 255 -13.93 -2.61 -7.32
N ASP A 256 -14.89 -3.34 -7.87
CA ASP A 256 -15.56 -4.42 -7.13
C ASP A 256 -14.54 -5.50 -6.72
N GLU A 257 -14.60 -5.95 -5.47
CA GLU A 257 -13.64 -6.93 -4.91
C GLU A 257 -13.59 -8.24 -5.72
N LYS A 258 -14.75 -8.69 -6.23
CA LYS A 258 -14.87 -9.92 -7.04
C LYS A 258 -13.99 -9.90 -8.30
N ASP A 259 -13.69 -8.71 -8.83
CA ASP A 259 -12.90 -8.52 -10.05
C ASP A 259 -11.41 -8.29 -9.78
N ALA A 260 -10.97 -8.23 -8.52
CA ALA A 260 -9.62 -7.83 -8.13
C ALA A 260 -8.52 -8.72 -8.76
N ASP A 261 -8.66 -10.05 -8.73
CA ASP A 261 -7.67 -10.96 -9.32
C ASP A 261 -7.60 -10.83 -10.84
N LYS A 262 -8.76 -10.66 -11.49
CA LYS A 262 -8.87 -10.44 -12.94
C LYS A 262 -8.26 -9.10 -13.34
N ALA A 263 -8.46 -8.06 -12.53
CA ALA A 263 -7.91 -6.74 -12.76
C ALA A 263 -6.38 -6.75 -12.68
N VAL A 264 -5.80 -7.33 -11.62
CA VAL A 264 -4.34 -7.44 -11.47
C VAL A 264 -3.73 -8.18 -12.66
N SER A 265 -4.33 -9.29 -13.09
CA SER A 265 -3.82 -10.06 -14.23
C SER A 265 -3.88 -9.26 -15.54
N ALA A 266 -4.98 -8.55 -15.79
CA ALA A 266 -5.14 -7.76 -17.01
C ALA A 266 -4.19 -6.56 -17.05
N VAL A 267 -4.05 -5.84 -15.94
CA VAL A 267 -3.14 -4.70 -15.83
C VAL A 267 -1.69 -5.17 -15.93
N HIS A 268 -1.33 -6.27 -15.26
CA HIS A 268 0.02 -6.83 -15.37
C HIS A 268 0.33 -7.25 -16.81
N GLU A 269 -0.56 -7.94 -17.50
CA GLU A 269 -0.40 -8.31 -18.91
C GLU A 269 -0.18 -7.08 -19.80
N ALA A 270 -0.93 -6.00 -19.57
CA ALA A 270 -0.77 -4.76 -20.32
C ALA A 270 0.63 -4.14 -20.15
N PHE A 271 1.19 -4.13 -18.95
CA PHE A 271 2.49 -3.50 -18.70
C PHE A 271 3.69 -4.41 -18.96
N PHE A 272 3.57 -5.72 -18.78
CA PHE A 272 4.68 -6.68 -18.81
C PHE A 272 4.53 -7.80 -19.86
N GLY A 273 3.41 -7.86 -20.57
CA GLY A 273 3.11 -8.97 -21.48
C GLY A 273 3.83 -8.96 -22.84
N ASN A 274 4.49 -7.85 -23.21
CA ASN A 274 5.15 -7.68 -24.51
C ASN A 274 6.68 -7.81 -24.47
N ASP A 275 7.24 -8.31 -23.36
CA ASP A 275 8.70 -8.53 -23.20
C ASP A 275 9.10 -10.00 -23.20
#